data_6be896a21c8db8e2c81ab58d9d876dde
#
_entry.id   6be896a21c8db8e2c81ab58d9d876dde
#
_cell.length_a   1.000
_cell.length_b   1.000
_cell.length_c   1.000
_cell.angle_alpha   90.00
_cell.angle_beta   90.00
_cell.angle_gamma   90.00
#
_symmetry.space_group_name_H-M   'P 1'
#
loop_
_entity.id
_entity.type
_entity.pdbx_description
1 polymer ?
#
loop_
_entity_poly.entity_id
_entity_poly.type
_entity_poly.pdbx_seq_one_letter_code
_entity_poly.pdbx_strand_id
1 'polypeptide(L)'
;MTASITPSCKSIAEHCRLALVALVLMIALLLPGPARAEAPAVRYAEIVPDNGDYVINADVALSLNPRIEDAIEQGLTVNFVAEAAVESPRWYWFDDTLATGRLEFRLSYHPMTRSYRLGIGNLHQSFNTLDAAVRTMLRIRRWYIAPMRTLTPGESYNVRVRFRLDNGLLPRPFQVSTLGSKDWQIETDWMSWTFLASPVMPR
;
A
#
# COMPACT_ATOMS: atom_id res chain seq x y z
N MET A 1 4.40 28.40 78.85
CA MET A 1 3.98 28.90 77.49
C MET A 1 4.23 27.80 76.46
N THR A 2 3.23 26.99 76.21
CA THR A 2 3.30 25.87 75.23
C THR A 2 2.56 26.30 74.00
N ALA A 3 3.27 26.51 72.90
CA ALA A 3 2.68 26.84 71.62
C ALA A 3 2.36 25.54 70.91
N SER A 4 1.05 25.28 70.68
CA SER A 4 0.51 24.17 69.96
C SER A 4 0.50 24.51 68.42
N ILE A 5 1.32 23.83 67.67
CA ILE A 5 1.34 23.95 66.16
C ILE A 5 0.43 22.89 65.64
N THR A 6 -0.79 23.28 65.22
CA THR A 6 -1.72 22.39 64.42
C THR A 6 -1.37 22.53 62.95
N PRO A 7 -0.99 21.43 62.24
CA PRO A 7 -0.78 21.50 60.82
C PRO A 7 -2.14 21.65 60.12
N SER A 8 -2.24 22.66 59.25
CA SER A 8 -3.45 22.99 58.50
C SER A 8 -3.79 21.86 57.50
N CYS A 9 -4.90 21.21 57.74
CA CYS A 9 -5.42 20.08 56.93
C CYS A 9 -5.73 20.43 55.44
N LYS A 10 -5.75 21.74 55.13
CA LYS A 10 -5.95 22.23 53.72
C LYS A 10 -4.74 22.01 52.84
N SER A 11 -3.52 22.09 53.35
CA SER A 11 -2.28 21.90 52.55
C SER A 11 -2.11 20.46 52.06
N ILE A 12 -2.51 19.46 52.85
CA ILE A 12 -2.38 18.04 52.47
C ILE A 12 -3.35 17.69 51.34
N ALA A 13 -4.57 18.22 51.35
CA ALA A 13 -5.56 17.98 50.28
C ALA A 13 -5.17 18.59 48.93
N GLU A 14 -4.51 19.75 48.92
CA GLU A 14 -4.01 20.39 47.71
C GLU A 14 -2.82 19.61 47.07
N HIS A 15 -1.90 19.14 47.91
CA HIS A 15 -0.79 18.31 47.43
C HIS A 15 -1.25 16.95 46.89
N CYS A 16 -2.24 16.32 47.52
CA CYS A 16 -2.87 15.09 46.98
C CYS A 16 -3.54 15.34 45.65
N ARG A 17 -4.25 16.44 45.44
CA ARG A 17 -4.86 16.79 44.16
C ARG A 17 -3.82 17.03 43.06
N LEU A 18 -2.76 17.76 43.37
CA LEU A 18 -1.66 18.01 42.46
C LEU A 18 -0.93 16.72 42.06
N ALA A 19 -0.68 15.82 43.01
CA ALA A 19 -0.07 14.51 42.77
C ALA A 19 -0.95 13.63 41.90
N LEU A 20 -2.26 13.67 42.12
CA LEU A 20 -3.23 12.89 41.34
C LEU A 20 -3.34 13.39 39.87
N VAL A 21 -3.33 14.73 39.69
CA VAL A 21 -3.31 15.35 38.35
C VAL A 21 -1.99 15.03 37.62
N ALA A 22 -0.85 15.10 38.31
CA ALA A 22 0.45 14.75 37.74
C ALA A 22 0.52 13.27 37.35
N LEU A 23 -0.05 12.38 38.16
CA LEU A 23 -0.13 10.95 37.86
C LEU A 23 -1.01 10.67 36.62
N VAL A 24 -2.17 11.32 36.53
CA VAL A 24 -3.06 11.20 35.37
C VAL A 24 -2.41 11.73 34.09
N LEU A 25 -1.72 12.86 34.16
CA LEU A 25 -0.95 13.42 33.04
C LEU A 25 0.19 12.49 32.60
N MET A 26 0.89 11.89 33.56
CA MET A 26 1.95 10.93 33.27
C MET A 26 1.42 9.66 32.62
N ILE A 27 0.27 9.14 33.05
CA ILE A 27 -0.41 7.99 32.41
C ILE A 27 -0.91 8.36 31.01
N ALA A 28 -1.43 9.57 30.79
CA ALA A 28 -1.87 10.05 29.49
C ALA A 28 -0.70 10.18 28.48
N LEU A 29 0.50 10.52 28.94
CA LEU A 29 1.70 10.56 28.10
C LEU A 29 2.26 9.18 27.76
N LEU A 30 1.94 8.14 28.55
CA LEU A 30 2.38 6.76 28.34
C LEU A 30 1.41 5.95 27.45
N LEU A 31 0.21 6.49 27.15
CA LEU A 31 -0.70 5.84 26.22
C LEU A 31 -0.09 5.93 24.82
N PRO A 32 0.22 4.79 24.15
CA PRO A 32 0.61 4.80 22.76
C PRO A 32 -0.50 5.47 21.97
N GLY A 33 -0.16 6.53 21.24
CA GLY A 33 -1.12 7.17 20.34
C GLY A 33 -1.73 6.13 19.39
N PRO A 34 -2.95 6.33 18.88
CA PRO A 34 -3.58 5.39 17.96
C PRO A 34 -2.61 5.15 16.80
N ALA A 35 -2.15 3.90 16.65
CA ALA A 35 -1.36 3.48 15.51
C ALA A 35 -2.23 3.72 14.27
N ARG A 36 -1.97 4.80 13.56
CA ARG A 36 -2.67 5.14 12.33
C ARG A 36 -2.13 4.18 11.28
N ALA A 37 -2.95 3.21 10.86
CA ALA A 37 -2.63 2.41 9.69
C ALA A 37 -2.38 3.39 8.53
N GLU A 38 -1.18 3.35 7.97
CA GLU A 38 -0.81 4.21 6.85
C GLU A 38 -1.73 3.88 5.67
N ALA A 39 -2.31 4.90 5.04
CA ALA A 39 -3.16 4.71 3.88
C ALA A 39 -2.34 4.05 2.74
N PRO A 40 -2.94 3.13 1.98
CA PRO A 40 -2.27 2.52 0.84
C PRO A 40 -1.77 3.61 -0.12
N ALA A 41 -0.50 3.53 -0.53
CA ALA A 41 0.09 4.51 -1.45
C ALA A 41 1.19 3.89 -2.30
N VAL A 42 1.31 4.33 -3.55
CA VAL A 42 2.51 4.10 -4.34
C VAL A 42 3.57 5.09 -3.86
N ARG A 43 4.65 4.59 -3.25
CA ARG A 43 5.69 5.45 -2.68
C ARG A 43 6.72 5.89 -3.70
N TYR A 44 6.97 5.03 -4.64
CA TYR A 44 7.93 5.24 -5.70
C TYR A 44 7.47 4.53 -6.96
N ALA A 45 7.60 5.19 -8.09
CA ALA A 45 7.48 4.56 -9.40
C ALA A 45 8.35 5.30 -10.41
N GLU A 46 8.94 4.54 -11.31
CA GLU A 46 9.70 5.03 -12.44
C GLU A 46 9.44 4.18 -13.68
N ILE A 47 9.58 4.77 -14.84
CA ILE A 47 9.60 4.07 -16.11
C ILE A 47 11.01 4.18 -16.70
N VAL A 48 11.58 3.05 -17.10
CA VAL A 48 12.95 2.98 -17.62
C VAL A 48 13.01 2.13 -18.89
N PRO A 49 13.94 2.43 -19.81
CA PRO A 49 14.21 1.57 -20.95
C PRO A 49 14.96 0.31 -20.49
N ASP A 50 14.50 -0.85 -20.96
CA ASP A 50 15.11 -2.15 -20.70
C ASP A 50 14.99 -3.05 -21.93
N ASN A 51 16.10 -3.43 -22.56
CA ASN A 51 16.17 -4.35 -23.71
C ASN A 51 15.25 -4.01 -24.89
N GLY A 52 15.03 -2.72 -25.17
CA GLY A 52 14.19 -2.27 -26.28
C GLY A 52 12.72 -2.06 -25.93
N ASP A 53 12.38 -2.24 -24.65
CA ASP A 53 11.06 -1.99 -24.09
C ASP A 53 11.10 -0.94 -22.99
N TYR A 54 9.95 -0.35 -22.66
CA TYR A 54 9.75 0.42 -21.45
C TYR A 54 9.19 -0.49 -20.37
N VAL A 55 9.83 -0.46 -19.21
CA VAL A 55 9.39 -1.20 -18.02
C VAL A 55 9.17 -0.25 -16.85
N ILE A 56 8.24 -0.59 -15.97
CA ILE A 56 8.00 0.15 -14.71
C ILE A 56 8.60 -0.61 -13.54
N ASN A 57 9.31 0.13 -12.68
CA ASN A 57 9.62 -0.27 -11.32
C ASN A 57 8.75 0.53 -10.37
N ALA A 58 8.15 -0.11 -9.38
CA ALA A 58 7.33 0.58 -8.39
C ALA A 58 7.46 -0.07 -7.01
N ASP A 59 7.38 0.74 -5.98
CA ASP A 59 7.30 0.33 -4.58
C ASP A 59 5.98 0.86 -3.98
N VAL A 60 5.18 -0.07 -3.48
CA VAL A 60 3.87 0.21 -2.89
C VAL A 60 3.97 0.07 -1.37
N ALA A 61 3.40 1.02 -0.63
CA ALA A 61 3.18 0.89 0.80
C ALA A 61 1.73 0.45 1.03
N LEU A 62 1.58 -0.69 1.66
CA LEU A 62 0.30 -1.29 1.98
C LEU A 62 0.45 -2.19 3.19
N SER A 63 -0.47 -2.08 4.14
CA SER A 63 -0.68 -3.06 5.20
C SER A 63 -1.99 -3.77 4.96
N LEU A 64 -1.98 -5.09 4.99
CA LEU A 64 -3.23 -5.84 4.96
C LEU A 64 -3.95 -5.64 6.30
N ASN A 65 -5.27 -5.60 6.26
CA ASN A 65 -6.04 -5.60 7.48
C ASN A 65 -6.28 -7.03 7.97
N PRO A 66 -6.54 -7.25 9.27
CA PRO A 66 -6.69 -8.59 9.85
C PRO A 66 -7.75 -9.44 9.16
N ARG A 67 -8.81 -8.86 8.63
CA ARG A 67 -9.88 -9.63 7.95
C ARG A 67 -9.42 -10.25 6.64
N ILE A 68 -8.56 -9.55 5.89
CA ILE A 68 -7.99 -10.07 4.65
C ILE A 68 -6.93 -11.13 4.99
N GLU A 69 -6.14 -10.91 6.04
CA GLU A 69 -5.16 -11.90 6.54
C GLU A 69 -5.85 -13.20 6.94
N ASP A 70 -6.89 -13.11 7.79
CA ASP A 70 -7.70 -14.26 8.21
C ASP A 70 -8.31 -14.99 7.02
N ALA A 71 -8.82 -14.28 6.04
CA ALA A 71 -9.41 -14.87 4.85
C ALA A 71 -8.36 -15.64 4.02
N ILE A 72 -7.15 -15.10 3.86
CA ILE A 72 -6.04 -15.77 3.19
C ILE A 72 -5.67 -17.04 3.94
N GLU A 73 -5.55 -17.00 5.27
CA GLU A 73 -5.23 -18.16 6.12
C GLU A 73 -6.30 -19.26 6.08
N GLN A 74 -7.56 -18.88 5.88
CA GLN A 74 -8.66 -19.81 5.65
C GLN A 74 -8.67 -20.40 4.22
N GLY A 75 -7.66 -20.07 3.39
CA GLY A 75 -7.49 -20.61 2.05
C GLY A 75 -8.16 -19.80 0.94
N LEU A 76 -8.68 -18.60 1.24
CA LEU A 76 -9.19 -17.71 0.21
C LEU A 76 -8.02 -17.19 -0.64
N THR A 77 -8.17 -17.24 -1.96
CA THR A 77 -7.26 -16.57 -2.87
C THR A 77 -7.68 -15.12 -3.02
N VAL A 78 -6.78 -14.21 -2.67
CA VAL A 78 -6.98 -12.77 -2.79
C VAL A 78 -6.18 -12.25 -3.98
N ASN A 79 -6.84 -11.48 -4.84
CA ASN A 79 -6.26 -10.98 -6.08
C ASN A 79 -6.01 -9.48 -5.96
N PHE A 80 -4.77 -9.07 -6.27
CA PHE A 80 -4.39 -7.66 -6.38
C PHE A 80 -3.99 -7.35 -7.81
N VAL A 81 -4.08 -6.10 -8.17
CA VAL A 81 -3.71 -5.63 -9.50
C VAL A 81 -2.96 -4.30 -9.41
N ALA A 82 -1.84 -4.24 -10.12
CA ALA A 82 -1.18 -2.98 -10.47
C ALA A 82 -1.66 -2.57 -11.86
N GLU A 83 -2.04 -1.32 -12.00
CA GLU A 83 -2.49 -0.72 -13.25
C GLU A 83 -1.60 0.46 -13.59
N ALA A 84 -1.20 0.58 -14.85
CA ALA A 84 -0.42 1.69 -15.36
C ALA A 84 -0.98 2.20 -16.67
N ALA A 85 -0.81 3.49 -16.91
CA ALA A 85 -1.09 4.11 -18.21
C ALA A 85 0.02 5.10 -18.56
N VAL A 86 0.34 5.15 -19.86
CA VAL A 86 1.22 6.14 -20.45
C VAL A 86 0.38 6.97 -21.43
N GLU A 87 0.32 8.27 -21.19
CA GLU A 87 -0.57 9.19 -21.86
C GLU A 87 0.23 10.34 -22.49
N SER A 88 -0.14 10.72 -23.71
CA SER A 88 0.39 11.92 -24.35
C SER A 88 -0.46 13.13 -23.95
N PRO A 89 0.11 14.14 -23.30
CA PRO A 89 -0.64 15.34 -22.94
C PRO A 89 -1.09 16.09 -24.19
N ARG A 90 -2.40 16.39 -24.29
CA ARG A 90 -2.97 17.22 -25.35
C ARG A 90 -3.57 18.49 -24.78
N TRP A 91 -3.17 19.64 -25.31
CA TRP A 91 -3.60 20.95 -24.76
C TRP A 91 -5.07 21.32 -25.02
N TYR A 92 -5.77 20.59 -25.90
CA TYR A 92 -7.12 20.97 -26.36
C TYR A 92 -8.15 19.83 -26.33
N TRP A 93 -7.79 18.62 -25.86
CA TRP A 93 -8.66 17.44 -25.80
C TRP A 93 -8.22 16.53 -24.65
N PHE A 94 -8.92 15.39 -24.49
CA PHE A 94 -8.47 14.38 -23.53
C PHE A 94 -7.09 13.84 -23.91
N ASP A 95 -6.29 13.49 -22.91
CA ASP A 95 -4.99 12.86 -23.11
C ASP A 95 -5.15 11.55 -23.89
N ASP A 96 -4.24 11.29 -24.81
CA ASP A 96 -4.26 10.08 -25.63
C ASP A 96 -3.50 8.98 -24.91
N THR A 97 -4.17 7.88 -24.59
CA THR A 97 -3.54 6.73 -23.92
C THR A 97 -2.79 5.90 -24.97
N LEU A 98 -1.46 5.93 -24.92
CA LEU A 98 -0.56 5.25 -25.84
C LEU A 98 -0.26 3.82 -25.42
N ALA A 99 -0.20 3.57 -24.12
CA ALA A 99 0.04 2.24 -23.58
C ALA A 99 -0.64 2.08 -22.22
N THR A 100 -1.07 0.85 -21.94
CA THR A 100 -1.61 0.46 -20.63
C THR A 100 -0.93 -0.82 -20.17
N GLY A 101 -0.72 -0.93 -18.86
CA GLY A 101 -0.22 -2.13 -18.23
C GLY A 101 -1.16 -2.62 -17.14
N ARG A 102 -1.33 -3.94 -17.04
CA ARG A 102 -2.03 -4.60 -15.96
C ARG A 102 -1.19 -5.78 -15.47
N LEU A 103 -0.84 -5.78 -14.19
CA LEU A 103 -0.08 -6.86 -13.56
C LEU A 103 -0.90 -7.45 -12.43
N GLU A 104 -1.21 -8.73 -12.52
CA GLU A 104 -2.06 -9.43 -11.58
C GLU A 104 -1.22 -10.23 -10.59
N PHE A 105 -1.61 -10.14 -9.32
CA PHE A 105 -1.03 -10.87 -8.21
C PHE A 105 -2.10 -11.73 -7.57
N ARG A 106 -1.77 -12.98 -7.29
CA ARG A 106 -2.65 -13.94 -6.61
C ARG A 106 -1.98 -14.41 -5.34
N LEU A 107 -2.55 -14.09 -4.21
CA LEU A 107 -2.02 -14.44 -2.90
C LEU A 107 -2.96 -15.43 -2.22
N SER A 108 -2.44 -16.58 -1.81
CA SER A 108 -3.21 -17.64 -1.16
C SER A 108 -2.34 -18.41 -0.14
N TYR A 109 -2.97 -19.00 0.86
CA TYR A 109 -2.33 -19.92 1.78
C TYR A 109 -2.59 -21.36 1.37
N HIS A 110 -1.58 -22.21 1.46
CA HIS A 110 -1.64 -23.63 1.14
C HIS A 110 -1.49 -24.47 2.41
N PRO A 111 -2.59 -25.00 3.01
CA PRO A 111 -2.53 -25.69 4.30
C PRO A 111 -1.63 -26.92 4.31
N MET A 112 -1.59 -27.69 3.20
CA MET A 112 -0.80 -28.90 3.10
C MET A 112 0.71 -28.66 3.22
N THR A 113 1.19 -27.57 2.64
CA THR A 113 2.61 -27.16 2.68
C THR A 113 2.89 -26.11 3.73
N ARG A 114 1.85 -25.62 4.42
CA ARG A 114 1.92 -24.51 5.40
C ARG A 114 2.70 -23.32 4.86
N SER A 115 2.43 -22.95 3.60
CA SER A 115 3.14 -21.89 2.92
C SER A 115 2.19 -20.95 2.20
N TYR A 116 2.59 -19.70 2.07
CA TYR A 116 1.89 -18.68 1.29
C TYR A 116 2.39 -18.71 -0.14
N ARG A 117 1.48 -18.77 -1.10
CA ARG A 117 1.78 -18.80 -2.52
C ARG A 117 1.44 -17.45 -3.14
N LEU A 118 2.43 -16.81 -3.72
CA LEU A 118 2.27 -15.60 -4.53
C LEU A 118 2.41 -15.96 -6.00
N GLY A 119 1.35 -15.73 -6.78
CA GLY A 119 1.37 -15.78 -8.23
C GLY A 119 1.54 -14.38 -8.80
N ILE A 120 2.45 -14.20 -9.75
CA ILE A 120 2.66 -12.94 -10.49
C ILE A 120 2.59 -13.28 -11.97
N GLY A 121 1.47 -12.94 -12.61
CA GLY A 121 1.17 -13.42 -13.95
C GLY A 121 1.20 -14.96 -13.99
N ASN A 122 2.14 -15.54 -14.75
CA ASN A 122 2.32 -17.00 -14.89
C ASN A 122 3.36 -17.59 -13.92
N LEU A 123 4.05 -16.76 -13.15
CA LEU A 123 5.07 -17.20 -12.18
C LEU A 123 4.44 -17.44 -10.82
N HIS A 124 4.98 -18.42 -10.09
CA HIS A 124 4.57 -18.72 -8.72
C HIS A 124 5.78 -18.81 -7.81
N GLN A 125 5.66 -18.23 -6.62
CA GLN A 125 6.67 -18.32 -5.57
C GLN A 125 6.00 -18.66 -4.24
N SER A 126 6.64 -19.52 -3.44
CA SER A 126 6.16 -19.90 -2.10
C SER A 126 6.99 -19.22 -1.02
N PHE A 127 6.32 -18.82 0.06
CA PHE A 127 6.90 -18.13 1.20
C PHE A 127 6.45 -18.78 2.50
N ASN A 128 7.30 -18.73 3.52
CA ASN A 128 6.96 -19.29 4.83
C ASN A 128 6.08 -18.36 5.67
N THR A 129 6.04 -17.06 5.34
CA THR A 129 5.26 -16.04 6.05
C THR A 129 4.47 -15.17 5.08
N LEU A 130 3.28 -14.73 5.51
CA LEU A 130 2.44 -13.81 4.75
C LEU A 130 3.17 -12.50 4.47
N ASP A 131 3.84 -11.95 5.47
CA ASP A 131 4.59 -10.71 5.39
C ASP A 131 5.69 -10.75 4.32
N ALA A 132 6.42 -11.88 4.18
CA ALA A 132 7.41 -12.04 3.13
C ALA A 132 6.78 -12.06 1.72
N ALA A 133 5.62 -12.72 1.57
CA ALA A 133 4.87 -12.75 0.32
C ALA A 133 4.36 -11.35 -0.05
N VAL A 134 3.77 -10.63 0.91
CA VAL A 134 3.26 -9.26 0.73
C VAL A 134 4.40 -8.30 0.38
N ARG A 135 5.51 -8.31 1.10
CA ARG A 135 6.68 -7.47 0.75
C ARG A 135 7.20 -7.71 -0.67
N THR A 136 7.18 -8.96 -1.12
CA THR A 136 7.59 -9.31 -2.49
C THR A 136 6.59 -8.79 -3.52
N MET A 137 5.29 -8.94 -3.24
CA MET A 137 4.21 -8.44 -4.09
C MET A 137 4.25 -6.91 -4.26
N LEU A 138 4.55 -6.18 -3.18
CA LEU A 138 4.56 -4.71 -3.16
C LEU A 138 5.81 -4.10 -3.81
N ARG A 139 6.81 -4.94 -4.16
CA ARG A 139 8.03 -4.53 -4.83
C ARG A 139 7.99 -4.97 -6.30
N ILE A 140 7.37 -4.17 -7.15
CA ILE A 140 7.22 -4.42 -8.58
C ILE A 140 8.52 -4.07 -9.29
N ARG A 141 9.05 -4.97 -10.12
CA ARG A 141 10.29 -4.76 -10.88
C ARG A 141 10.15 -5.27 -12.30
N ARG A 142 10.69 -4.51 -13.25
CA ARG A 142 10.73 -4.83 -14.68
C ARG A 142 9.34 -5.18 -15.25
N TRP A 143 8.32 -4.46 -14.81
CA TRP A 143 6.99 -4.64 -15.34
C TRP A 143 6.89 -4.03 -16.74
N TYR A 144 6.77 -4.89 -17.74
CA TYR A 144 6.63 -4.50 -19.14
C TYR A 144 5.40 -3.63 -19.37
N ILE A 145 5.57 -2.55 -20.13
CA ILE A 145 4.49 -1.61 -20.48
C ILE A 145 4.32 -1.52 -21.99
N ALA A 146 5.38 -1.23 -22.72
CA ALA A 146 5.32 -1.06 -24.18
C ALA A 146 6.71 -1.18 -24.82
N PRO A 147 6.78 -1.51 -26.13
CA PRO A 147 8.02 -1.38 -26.89
C PRO A 147 8.49 0.09 -26.92
N MET A 148 9.79 0.34 -26.92
CA MET A 148 10.34 1.69 -26.98
C MET A 148 9.88 2.50 -28.19
N ARG A 149 9.62 1.83 -29.32
CA ARG A 149 9.08 2.45 -30.55
C ARG A 149 7.67 3.06 -30.39
N THR A 150 6.96 2.75 -29.32
CA THR A 150 5.61 3.29 -29.05
C THR A 150 5.67 4.77 -28.68
N LEU A 151 6.79 5.23 -28.08
CA LEU A 151 6.97 6.60 -27.65
C LEU A 151 7.97 7.30 -28.58
N THR A 152 7.69 8.57 -28.92
CA THR A 152 8.60 9.39 -29.71
C THR A 152 9.74 9.89 -28.86
N PRO A 153 11.01 9.62 -29.21
CA PRO A 153 12.15 10.11 -28.47
C PRO A 153 12.16 11.65 -28.35
N GLY A 154 12.45 12.14 -27.15
CA GLY A 154 12.49 13.59 -26.87
C GLY A 154 11.13 14.21 -26.56
N GLU A 155 10.04 13.46 -26.62
CA GLU A 155 8.73 13.93 -26.19
C GLU A 155 8.46 13.57 -24.72
N SER A 156 7.61 14.36 -24.07
CA SER A 156 7.18 14.16 -22.69
C SER A 156 5.83 13.49 -22.63
N TYR A 157 5.71 12.51 -21.72
CA TYR A 157 4.50 11.74 -21.51
C TYR A 157 4.12 11.76 -20.03
N ASN A 158 2.82 11.67 -19.75
CA ASN A 158 2.32 11.45 -18.40
C ASN A 158 2.23 9.94 -18.13
N VAL A 159 2.89 9.49 -17.08
CA VAL A 159 2.81 8.10 -16.62
C VAL A 159 2.05 8.09 -15.31
N ARG A 160 1.12 7.17 -15.17
CA ARG A 160 0.39 6.99 -13.92
C ARG A 160 0.33 5.51 -13.53
N VAL A 161 0.41 5.27 -12.22
CA VAL A 161 0.38 3.92 -11.64
C VAL A 161 -0.53 3.92 -10.42
N ARG A 162 -1.30 2.85 -10.24
CA ARG A 162 -2.02 2.55 -9.00
C ARG A 162 -1.97 1.06 -8.68
N PHE A 163 -2.25 0.75 -7.42
CA PHE A 163 -2.35 -0.61 -6.92
C PHE A 163 -3.66 -0.80 -6.17
N ARG A 164 -4.38 -1.89 -6.41
CA ARG A 164 -5.65 -2.15 -5.75
C ARG A 164 -5.95 -3.63 -5.57
N LEU A 165 -6.85 -3.92 -4.63
CA LEU A 165 -7.48 -5.23 -4.49
C LEU A 165 -8.53 -5.42 -5.61
N ASP A 166 -8.52 -6.57 -6.28
CA ASP A 166 -9.52 -6.90 -7.29
C ASP A 166 -10.66 -7.70 -6.68
N ASN A 167 -11.67 -7.00 -6.19
CA ASN A 167 -12.85 -7.59 -5.56
C ASN A 167 -13.72 -8.40 -6.55
N GLY A 168 -13.61 -8.13 -7.86
CA GLY A 168 -14.37 -8.83 -8.88
C GLY A 168 -13.99 -10.30 -9.03
N LEU A 169 -12.79 -10.67 -8.62
CA LEU A 169 -12.28 -12.04 -8.66
C LEU A 169 -12.50 -12.83 -7.36
N LEU A 170 -13.11 -12.23 -6.35
CA LEU A 170 -13.48 -12.96 -5.12
C LEU A 170 -14.63 -13.94 -5.40
N PRO A 171 -14.70 -15.09 -4.69
CA PRO A 171 -15.84 -15.99 -4.76
C PRO A 171 -17.16 -15.27 -4.43
N ARG A 172 -18.25 -15.61 -5.11
CA ARG A 172 -19.56 -14.92 -4.99
C ARG A 172 -20.04 -14.65 -3.57
N PRO A 173 -19.93 -15.58 -2.59
CA PRO A 173 -20.34 -15.30 -1.21
C PRO A 173 -19.61 -14.11 -0.59
N PHE A 174 -18.32 -13.96 -0.92
CA PHE A 174 -17.50 -12.85 -0.42
C PHE A 174 -17.78 -11.55 -1.17
N GLN A 175 -18.08 -11.60 -2.48
CA GLN A 175 -18.44 -10.39 -3.24
C GLN A 175 -19.64 -9.66 -2.62
N VAL A 176 -20.67 -10.37 -2.18
CA VAL A 176 -21.86 -9.77 -1.56
C VAL A 176 -21.53 -9.21 -0.18
N SER A 177 -20.76 -9.91 0.63
CA SER A 177 -20.39 -9.48 1.98
C SER A 177 -19.36 -8.34 1.98
N THR A 178 -18.60 -8.15 0.89
CA THR A 178 -17.62 -7.07 0.75
C THR A 178 -18.20 -5.80 0.16
N LEU A 179 -19.41 -5.85 -0.43
CA LEU A 179 -20.11 -4.67 -0.96
C LEU A 179 -20.35 -3.68 0.18
N GLY A 180 -19.66 -2.56 0.16
CA GLY A 180 -19.78 -1.50 1.17
C GLY A 180 -18.86 -1.66 2.40
N SER A 181 -18.10 -2.75 2.54
CA SER A 181 -17.15 -2.92 3.62
C SER A 181 -15.82 -2.23 3.27
N LYS A 182 -15.41 -1.27 4.10
CA LYS A 182 -14.12 -0.57 3.95
C LYS A 182 -12.90 -1.51 4.09
N ASP A 183 -13.07 -2.63 4.76
CA ASP A 183 -12.00 -3.61 4.99
C ASP A 183 -11.51 -4.27 3.70
N TRP A 184 -12.36 -4.33 2.68
CA TRP A 184 -12.05 -4.90 1.36
C TRP A 184 -11.80 -3.84 0.28
N GLN A 185 -11.79 -2.56 0.66
CA GLN A 185 -11.48 -1.44 -0.23
C GLN A 185 -10.02 -1.05 -0.08
N ILE A 186 -9.13 -1.85 -0.65
CA ILE A 186 -7.71 -1.52 -0.73
C ILE A 186 -7.46 -0.96 -2.13
N GLU A 187 -7.20 0.32 -2.19
CA GLU A 187 -6.86 1.03 -3.42
C GLU A 187 -5.93 2.19 -3.06
N THR A 188 -4.85 2.36 -3.83
CA THR A 188 -4.00 3.54 -3.76
C THR A 188 -4.55 4.61 -4.69
N ASP A 189 -4.30 5.87 -4.36
CA ASP A 189 -4.45 6.93 -5.34
C ASP A 189 -3.53 6.70 -6.53
N TRP A 190 -3.87 7.31 -7.67
CA TRP A 190 -3.00 7.34 -8.83
C TRP A 190 -1.75 8.16 -8.52
N MET A 191 -0.59 7.54 -8.57
CA MET A 191 0.69 8.25 -8.63
C MET A 191 0.96 8.61 -10.07
N SER A 192 1.12 9.90 -10.36
CA SER A 192 1.35 10.42 -11.71
C SER A 192 2.62 11.26 -11.77
N TRP A 193 3.38 11.13 -12.86
CA TRP A 193 4.58 11.93 -13.10
C TRP A 193 4.81 12.11 -14.60
N THR A 194 5.59 13.14 -14.94
CA THR A 194 6.02 13.37 -16.33
C THR A 194 7.31 12.61 -16.60
N PHE A 195 7.35 11.92 -17.72
CA PHE A 195 8.49 11.15 -18.22
C PHE A 195 8.92 11.68 -19.58
N LEU A 196 10.23 11.88 -19.78
CA LEU A 196 10.84 12.23 -21.06
C LEU A 196 11.34 10.94 -21.75
N ALA A 197 10.81 10.63 -22.93
CA ALA A 197 11.22 9.45 -23.66
C ALA A 197 12.68 9.58 -24.12
N SER A 198 13.51 8.62 -23.72
CA SER A 198 14.92 8.60 -24.08
C SER A 198 15.13 8.30 -25.55
N PRO A 199 16.10 8.95 -26.22
CA PRO A 199 16.49 8.55 -27.55
C PRO A 199 17.00 7.09 -27.53
N VAL A 200 16.58 6.29 -28.51
CA VAL A 200 17.13 4.96 -28.72
C VAL A 200 18.60 5.12 -29.12
N MET A 201 19.53 4.78 -28.22
CA MET A 201 20.93 4.64 -28.64
C MET A 201 21.04 3.33 -29.43
N PRO A 202 21.33 3.38 -30.73
CA PRO A 202 21.67 2.16 -31.47
C PRO A 202 22.96 1.59 -30.86
N ARG A 203 22.90 0.32 -30.45
CA ARG A 203 24.11 -0.46 -30.10
C ARG A 203 24.84 -0.87 -31.35
#